data_a7ae979787cf7ef57cf93446f16877c1
#
_entry.id   a7ae979787cf7ef57cf93446f16877c1
#
_cell.length_a   1.000
_cell.length_b   1.000
_cell.length_c   1.000
_cell.angle_alpha   90.00
_cell.angle_beta   90.00
_cell.angle_gamma   90.00
#
_symmetry.space_group_name_H-M   'P 1'
#
loop_
_entity.id
_entity.type
_entity.pdbx_description
1 polymer ?
#
loop_
_entity_poly.entity_id
_entity_poly.type
_entity_poly.pdbx_seq_one_letter_code
_entity_poly.pdbx_strand_id
1 'polypeptide(L)'
;MAGINLFYQFSNPIEKQKEQQKAQKDALIRKNYDQIYAHEAAHKAAGGSLAGSIVIEKNNDGIPVGGHVDIKMPALNPNNPQKTNNDANTVI
;
A
#
# COMPACT_ATOMS: atom_id res chain seq x y z
N MET A 1 11.12 8.26 42.16
CA MET A 1 10.21 7.67 43.10
C MET A 1 9.28 6.71 42.42
N ALA A 2 9.48 5.43 42.70
CA ALA A 2 8.75 4.37 42.01
C ALA A 2 7.23 4.44 42.26
N GLY A 3 6.80 4.81 43.47
CA GLY A 3 5.38 4.89 43.82
C GLY A 3 4.64 5.98 43.03
N ILE A 4 5.29 7.09 42.75
CA ILE A 4 4.70 8.18 41.96
C ILE A 4 4.56 7.77 40.52
N ASN A 5 5.56 7.12 39.96
CA ASN A 5 5.50 6.66 38.57
C ASN A 5 4.41 5.60 38.41
N LEU A 6 4.31 4.69 39.33
CA LEU A 6 3.26 3.66 39.29
C LEU A 6 1.87 4.28 39.37
N PHE A 7 1.68 5.25 40.27
CA PHE A 7 0.42 5.98 40.38
C PHE A 7 0.08 6.70 39.10
N TYR A 8 1.05 7.35 38.51
CA TYR A 8 0.86 8.07 37.22
C TYR A 8 0.39 7.13 36.14
N GLN A 9 1.02 5.97 36.00
CA GLN A 9 0.63 4.99 35.02
C GLN A 9 -0.80 4.50 35.17
N PHE A 10 -1.24 4.27 36.42
CA PHE A 10 -2.60 3.82 36.67
C PHE A 10 -3.63 4.94 36.61
N SER A 11 -3.22 6.18 36.81
CA SER A 11 -4.14 7.30 36.84
C SER A 11 -4.35 7.92 35.47
N ASN A 12 -3.72 7.39 34.39
CA ASN A 12 -3.82 7.95 33.05
C ASN A 12 -4.30 6.91 32.02
N PRO A 13 -5.55 6.42 32.18
CA PRO A 13 -6.08 5.43 31.25
C PRO A 13 -6.28 5.97 29.83
N ILE A 14 -6.47 7.28 29.67
CA ILE A 14 -6.65 7.90 28.36
C ILE A 14 -5.38 7.80 27.54
N GLU A 15 -4.22 8.04 28.13
CA GLU A 15 -2.95 7.88 27.43
C GLU A 15 -2.70 6.43 27.02
N LYS A 16 -3.01 5.48 27.88
CA LYS A 16 -2.92 4.06 27.56
C LYS A 16 -3.82 3.70 26.39
N GLN A 17 -5.03 4.20 26.37
CA GLN A 17 -5.94 3.98 25.25
C GLN A 17 -5.40 4.57 23.97
N LYS A 18 -4.82 5.76 24.03
CA LYS A 18 -4.22 6.39 22.87
C LYS A 18 -3.03 5.59 22.33
N GLU A 19 -2.21 5.06 23.22
CA GLU A 19 -1.08 4.21 22.83
C GLU A 19 -1.57 2.92 22.17
N GLN A 20 -2.60 2.29 22.72
CA GLN A 20 -3.18 1.09 22.15
C GLN A 20 -3.82 1.36 20.79
N GLN A 21 -4.53 2.46 20.66
CA GLN A 21 -5.13 2.86 19.39
C GLN A 21 -4.07 3.14 18.33
N LYS A 22 -2.98 3.80 18.73
CA LYS A 22 -1.86 4.04 17.84
C LYS A 22 -1.21 2.74 17.39
N ALA A 23 -0.99 1.82 18.32
CA ALA A 23 -0.40 0.52 18.00
C ALA A 23 -1.30 -0.29 17.06
N GLN A 24 -2.61 -0.26 17.27
CA GLN A 24 -3.58 -0.91 16.39
C GLN A 24 -3.59 -0.27 15.02
N LYS A 25 -3.54 1.04 14.95
CA LYS A 25 -3.49 1.78 13.69
C LYS A 25 -2.21 1.47 12.93
N ASP A 26 -1.07 1.46 13.63
CA ASP A 26 0.22 1.15 13.01
C ASP A 26 0.24 -0.27 12.47
N ALA A 27 -0.34 -1.22 13.21
CA ALA A 27 -0.45 -2.60 12.76
C ALA A 27 -1.35 -2.73 11.53
N LEU A 28 -2.45 -1.98 11.49
CA LEU A 28 -3.37 -1.97 10.35
C LEU A 28 -2.70 -1.38 9.12
N ILE A 29 -1.96 -0.28 9.29
CA ILE A 29 -1.22 0.35 8.20
C ILE A 29 -0.23 -0.66 7.60
N ARG A 30 0.52 -1.34 8.44
CA ARG A 30 1.51 -2.33 7.97
C ARG A 30 0.84 -3.49 7.26
N LYS A 31 -0.22 -4.03 7.85
CA LYS A 31 -0.95 -5.16 7.26
C LYS A 31 -1.52 -4.80 5.90
N ASN A 32 -2.19 -3.66 5.82
CA ASN A 32 -2.79 -3.21 4.57
C ASN A 32 -1.73 -2.91 3.53
N TYR A 33 -0.66 -2.24 3.94
CA TYR A 33 0.44 -1.94 3.03
C TYR A 33 1.03 -3.23 2.45
N ASP A 34 1.33 -4.20 3.30
CA ASP A 34 1.95 -5.46 2.86
C ASP A 34 1.05 -6.23 1.91
N GLN A 35 -0.26 -6.28 2.20
CA GLN A 35 -1.23 -6.97 1.35
C GLN A 35 -1.38 -6.29 -0.01
N ILE A 36 -1.51 -4.97 0.00
CA ILE A 36 -1.66 -4.19 -1.24
C ILE A 36 -0.37 -4.26 -2.05
N TYR A 37 0.77 -4.11 -1.40
CA TYR A 37 2.06 -4.18 -2.08
C TYR A 37 2.26 -5.53 -2.75
N ALA A 38 1.99 -6.62 -2.04
CA ALA A 38 2.13 -7.97 -2.59
C ALA A 38 1.23 -8.18 -3.80
N HIS A 39 0.00 -7.67 -3.73
CA HIS A 39 -0.95 -7.76 -4.85
C HIS A 39 -0.44 -6.97 -6.06
N GLU A 40 0.01 -5.74 -5.83
CA GLU A 40 0.51 -4.88 -6.91
C GLU A 40 1.86 -5.36 -7.43
N ALA A 41 2.68 -5.98 -6.60
CA ALA A 41 3.93 -6.59 -7.05
C ALA A 41 3.68 -7.74 -8.02
N ALA A 42 2.61 -8.51 -7.79
CA ALA A 42 2.19 -9.55 -8.73
C ALA A 42 1.77 -8.96 -10.07
N HIS A 43 1.03 -7.86 -10.06
CA HIS A 43 0.66 -7.15 -11.29
C HIS A 43 1.88 -6.60 -12.00
N LYS A 44 2.81 -6.04 -11.25
CA LYS A 44 4.06 -5.52 -11.83
C LYS A 44 4.87 -6.62 -12.49
N ALA A 45 4.98 -7.78 -11.85
CA ALA A 45 5.68 -8.92 -12.41
C ALA A 45 5.01 -9.41 -13.69
N ALA A 46 3.67 -9.45 -13.71
CA ALA A 46 2.91 -9.85 -14.89
C ALA A 46 3.06 -8.84 -16.04
N GLY A 47 3.17 -7.55 -15.69
CA GLY A 47 3.34 -6.48 -16.69
C GLY A 47 4.72 -6.42 -17.33
N GLY A 48 5.73 -6.95 -16.64
CA GLY A 48 7.10 -6.96 -17.14
C GLY A 48 7.62 -5.55 -17.45
N SER A 49 8.14 -5.36 -18.65
CA SER A 49 8.71 -4.08 -19.05
C SER A 49 7.69 -2.96 -19.21
N LEU A 50 6.41 -3.28 -19.30
CA LEU A 50 5.34 -2.29 -19.41
C LEU A 50 4.89 -1.77 -18.04
N ALA A 51 5.24 -2.44 -16.97
CA ALA A 51 4.86 -2.05 -15.63
C ALA A 51 5.83 -0.99 -15.09
N GLY A 52 5.25 0.07 -14.55
CA GLY A 52 5.99 1.12 -13.87
C GLY A 52 6.09 0.88 -12.38
N SER A 53 6.00 1.95 -11.62
CA SER A 53 6.11 1.92 -10.17
C SER A 53 4.81 1.47 -9.53
N ILE A 54 4.94 0.83 -8.37
CA ILE A 54 3.81 0.52 -7.51
C ILE A 54 3.43 1.79 -6.75
N VAL A 55 2.16 2.13 -6.78
CA VAL A 55 1.60 3.28 -6.06
C VAL A 55 0.65 2.76 -5.00
N ILE A 56 0.84 3.19 -3.77
CA ILE A 56 -0.04 2.84 -2.65
C ILE A 56 -0.89 4.07 -2.33
N GLU A 57 -2.19 3.90 -2.37
CA GLU A 57 -3.15 4.96 -2.06
C GLU A 57 -3.54 4.88 -0.60
N LYS A 58 -3.57 6.02 0.06
CA LYS A 58 -3.89 6.13 1.49
C LYS A 58 -5.09 7.03 1.67
N ASN A 59 -5.86 6.75 2.74
CA ASN A 59 -6.95 7.63 3.14
C ASN A 59 -6.42 8.83 3.95
N ASN A 60 -7.34 9.65 4.46
CA ASN A 60 -6.97 10.84 5.23
C ASN A 60 -6.24 10.51 6.54
N ASP A 61 -6.41 9.31 7.05
CA ASP A 61 -5.74 8.85 8.27
C ASP A 61 -4.38 8.21 7.98
N GLY A 62 -3.96 8.19 6.72
CA GLY A 62 -2.70 7.58 6.33
C GLY A 62 -2.75 6.06 6.25
N ILE A 63 -3.94 5.48 6.24
CA ILE A 63 -4.12 4.03 6.16
C ILE A 63 -4.19 3.64 4.68
N PRO A 64 -3.36 2.69 4.23
CA PRO A 64 -3.44 2.20 2.86
C PRO A 64 -4.79 1.55 2.58
N VAL A 65 -5.45 1.97 1.51
CA VAL A 65 -6.78 1.50 1.13
C VAL A 65 -6.81 0.90 -0.27
N GLY A 66 -5.77 1.11 -1.05
CA GLY A 66 -5.70 0.59 -2.40
C GLY A 66 -4.31 0.80 -2.98
N GLY A 67 -4.13 0.30 -4.17
CA GLY A 67 -2.89 0.50 -4.88
C GLY A 67 -3.07 0.22 -6.35
N HIS A 68 -2.10 0.62 -7.14
CA HIS A 68 -2.07 0.32 -8.56
C HIS A 68 -0.63 0.32 -9.07
N VAL A 69 -0.46 -0.28 -10.22
CA VAL A 69 0.78 -0.23 -10.98
C VAL A 69 0.50 0.55 -12.25
N ASP A 70 1.29 1.59 -12.47
CA ASP A 70 1.18 2.34 -13.71
C ASP A 70 1.64 1.47 -14.87
N ILE A 71 0.76 1.31 -15.85
CA ILE A 71 1.05 0.49 -17.02
C ILE A 71 1.33 1.43 -18.18
N LYS A 72 2.54 1.33 -18.68
CA LYS A 72 2.94 2.11 -19.84
C LYS A 72 2.41 1.44 -21.10
N MET A 73 1.49 2.09 -21.77
CA MET A 73 0.97 1.58 -23.02
C MET A 73 2.04 1.69 -24.10
N PRO A 74 2.25 0.61 -24.88
CA PRO A 74 3.17 0.69 -26.00
C PRO A 74 2.73 1.74 -26.99
N ALA A 75 3.69 2.41 -27.61
CA ALA A 75 3.38 3.35 -28.68
C ALA A 75 2.70 2.61 -29.83
N LEU A 76 1.69 3.27 -30.41
CA LEU A 76 1.03 2.71 -31.59
C LEU A 76 2.03 2.51 -32.70
N ASN A 77 2.06 1.29 -33.23
CA ASN A 77 2.89 0.95 -34.36
C ASN A 77 1.96 0.85 -35.59
N PRO A 78 1.97 1.83 -36.50
CA PRO A 78 1.08 1.80 -37.64
C PRO A 78 1.34 0.62 -38.57
N ASN A 79 2.54 0.04 -38.52
CA ASN A 79 2.89 -1.11 -39.33
C ASN A 79 2.54 -2.44 -38.66
N ASN A 80 2.21 -2.44 -37.38
CA ASN A 80 1.87 -3.66 -36.66
C ASN A 80 0.95 -3.36 -35.44
N PRO A 81 -0.29 -2.93 -35.71
CA PRO A 81 -1.22 -2.62 -34.61
C PRO A 81 -1.59 -3.83 -33.77
N GLN A 82 -1.53 -5.03 -34.34
CA GLN A 82 -1.87 -6.25 -33.62
C GLN A 82 -0.85 -6.59 -32.57
N LYS A 83 0.42 -6.33 -32.81
CA LYS A 83 1.46 -6.50 -31.80
C LYS A 83 1.26 -5.55 -30.63
N THR A 84 0.89 -4.33 -30.89
CA THR A 84 0.59 -3.35 -29.84
C THR A 84 -0.56 -3.83 -28.97
N ASN A 85 -1.63 -4.34 -29.57
CA ASN A 85 -2.77 -4.86 -28.85
C ASN A 85 -2.39 -6.06 -27.99
N ASN A 86 -1.58 -6.97 -28.51
CA ASN A 86 -1.12 -8.14 -27.76
C ASN A 86 -0.25 -7.73 -26.57
N ASP A 87 0.64 -6.78 -26.74
CA ASP A 87 1.47 -6.27 -25.66
C ASP A 87 0.62 -5.62 -24.56
N ALA A 88 -0.39 -4.87 -24.93
CA ALA A 88 -1.31 -4.26 -23.98
C ALA A 88 -2.13 -5.32 -23.23
N ASN A 89 -2.58 -6.36 -23.91
CA ASN A 89 -3.35 -7.45 -23.30
C ASN A 89 -2.51 -8.27 -22.33
N THR A 90 -1.23 -8.41 -22.56
CA THR A 90 -0.33 -9.13 -21.68
C THR A 90 -0.26 -8.48 -20.30
N VAL A 91 -0.51 -7.20 -20.20
CA VAL A 91 -0.41 -6.42 -18.96
C VAL A 91 -1.70 -6.49 -18.14
N ILE A 92 -2.80 -6.73 -18.76
CA ILE A 92 -4.09 -6.84 -18.10
C ILE A 92 -4.27 -8.22 -17.48
#